data_403e00eba7689bc2fda48741a67db185
#
_entry.id   403e00eba7689bc2fda48741a67db185
#
_cell.length_a   1.000
_cell.length_b   1.000
_cell.length_c   1.000
_cell.angle_alpha   90.00
_cell.angle_beta   90.00
_cell.angle_gamma   90.00
#
_symmetry.space_group_name_H-M   'P 1'
#
loop_
_entity.id
_entity.type
_entity.pdbx_description
1 polymer ?
#
loop_
_entity_poly.entity_id
_entity_poly.type
_entity_poly.pdbx_seq_one_letter_code
_entity_poly.pdbx_strand_id
1 'polypeptide(L)'
;MNDSLPTPRTAPLIVGIGGTIGGVSSTERALRIALDAVEREGFATRMFGGADMARLPLYDPRAATRTNDERAFVEAVRAASGIIIASPGYHGSISGVVKNALDLLEETAQDDRAYLADMPVGLIATA
;
A
#
# COMPACT_ATOMS: atom_id res chain seq x y z
N MET A 1 36.69 -22.93 11.46
CA MET A 1 36.27 -22.31 10.19
C MET A 1 34.76 -22.12 10.23
N ASN A 2 34.33 -20.94 9.98
CA ASN A 2 32.91 -20.63 10.02
C ASN A 2 32.30 -20.84 8.64
N ASP A 3 31.57 -21.92 8.46
CA ASP A 3 30.91 -22.26 7.20
C ASP A 3 29.46 -21.74 7.15
N SER A 4 29.15 -20.71 7.94
CA SER A 4 27.80 -20.15 7.91
C SER A 4 27.52 -19.55 6.53
N LEU A 5 26.43 -20.00 5.92
CA LEU A 5 25.93 -19.40 4.69
C LEU A 5 25.46 -17.97 4.98
N PRO A 6 25.65 -17.03 4.03
CA PRO A 6 25.09 -15.70 4.20
C PRO A 6 23.59 -15.81 4.40
N THR A 7 23.06 -15.03 5.35
CA THR A 7 21.61 -14.94 5.56
C THR A 7 20.97 -14.50 4.25
N PRO A 8 19.97 -15.25 3.73
CA PRO A 8 19.27 -14.82 2.52
C PRO A 8 18.72 -13.40 2.71
N ARG A 9 18.97 -12.55 1.74
CA ARG A 9 18.35 -11.21 1.76
C ARG A 9 16.85 -11.38 1.59
N THR A 10 16.10 -10.75 2.48
CA THR A 10 14.67 -10.63 2.28
C THR A 10 14.43 -9.83 1.00
N ALA A 11 13.58 -10.33 0.11
CA ALA A 11 13.21 -9.61 -1.09
C ALA A 11 12.60 -8.26 -0.72
N PRO A 12 12.96 -7.18 -1.42
CA PRO A 12 12.32 -5.88 -1.17
C PRO A 12 10.82 -5.98 -1.43
N LEU A 13 10.05 -5.29 -0.60
CA LEU A 13 8.58 -5.34 -0.64
C LEU A 13 8.03 -4.16 -1.43
N ILE A 14 7.16 -4.46 -2.37
CA ILE A 14 6.36 -3.45 -3.06
C ILE A 14 4.91 -3.59 -2.58
N VAL A 15 4.37 -2.52 -2.05
CA VAL A 15 2.98 -2.47 -1.59
C VAL A 15 2.11 -1.86 -2.69
N GLY A 16 1.02 -2.52 -3.03
CA GLY A 16 0.00 -2.01 -3.93
C GLY A 16 -1.22 -1.56 -3.16
N ILE A 17 -1.74 -0.40 -3.49
CA ILE A 17 -2.93 0.18 -2.87
C ILE A 17 -3.88 0.56 -4.00
N GLY A 18 -5.10 0.08 -3.99
CA GLY A 18 -6.03 0.52 -5.02
C GLY A 18 -7.30 -0.30 -5.12
N GLY A 19 -8.23 0.23 -5.89
CA GLY A 19 -9.51 -0.40 -6.14
C GLY A 19 -10.69 0.44 -5.70
N THR A 20 -11.84 -0.20 -5.67
CA THR A 20 -13.12 0.38 -5.25
C THR A 20 -13.82 -0.56 -4.28
N ILE A 21 -14.79 -0.04 -3.53
CA ILE A 21 -15.55 -0.86 -2.58
C ILE A 21 -16.38 -1.95 -3.27
N GLY A 22 -16.81 -1.74 -4.49
CA GLY A 22 -17.82 -2.57 -5.16
C GLY A 22 -17.32 -3.91 -5.74
N GLY A 23 -16.24 -4.48 -5.24
CA GLY A 23 -15.69 -5.75 -5.73
C GLY A 23 -14.49 -5.53 -6.65
N VAL A 24 -14.09 -6.58 -7.39
CA VAL A 24 -12.92 -6.50 -8.28
C VAL A 24 -13.22 -5.54 -9.43
N SER A 25 -12.54 -4.41 -9.45
CA SER A 25 -12.68 -3.36 -10.45
C SER A 25 -11.56 -3.45 -11.50
N SER A 26 -11.72 -2.69 -12.60
CA SER A 26 -10.64 -2.55 -13.59
C SER A 26 -9.38 -1.93 -12.97
N THR A 27 -9.55 -1.02 -12.00
CA THR A 27 -8.45 -0.44 -11.24
C THR A 27 -7.67 -1.52 -10.49
N GLU A 28 -8.38 -2.40 -9.77
CA GLU A 28 -7.77 -3.47 -9.00
C GLU A 28 -7.08 -4.49 -9.90
N ARG A 29 -7.68 -4.79 -11.06
CA ARG A 29 -7.05 -5.66 -12.06
C ARG A 29 -5.75 -5.07 -12.59
N ALA A 30 -5.74 -3.79 -12.92
CA ALA A 30 -4.54 -3.10 -13.38
C ALA A 30 -3.43 -3.14 -12.32
N LEU A 31 -3.80 -2.92 -11.06
CA LEU A 31 -2.87 -3.02 -9.95
C LEU A 31 -2.30 -4.44 -9.81
N ARG A 32 -3.15 -5.45 -9.93
CA ARG A 32 -2.71 -6.85 -9.87
C ARG A 32 -1.72 -7.18 -10.99
N ILE A 33 -1.98 -6.74 -12.20
CA ILE A 33 -1.07 -6.93 -13.33
C ILE A 33 0.29 -6.29 -13.05
N ALA A 34 0.29 -5.08 -12.50
CA ALA A 34 1.53 -4.38 -12.17
C ALA A 34 2.31 -5.13 -11.06
N LEU A 35 1.63 -5.59 -10.02
CA LEU A 35 2.28 -6.32 -8.94
C LEU A 35 2.81 -7.69 -9.41
N ASP A 36 2.08 -8.38 -10.27
CA ASP A 36 2.55 -9.64 -10.84
C ASP A 36 3.83 -9.44 -11.65
N ALA A 37 3.92 -8.35 -12.41
CA ALA A 37 5.14 -8.00 -13.15
C ALA A 37 6.31 -7.72 -12.19
N VAL A 38 6.05 -7.04 -11.09
CA VAL A 38 7.04 -6.73 -10.06
C VAL A 38 7.55 -8.03 -9.40
N GLU A 39 6.66 -8.97 -9.13
CA GLU A 39 7.05 -10.28 -8.57
C GLU A 39 7.99 -11.04 -9.50
N ARG A 40 7.75 -10.98 -10.81
CA ARG A 40 8.62 -11.63 -11.80
C ARG A 40 10.02 -11.04 -11.82
N GLU A 41 10.19 -9.80 -11.34
CA GLU A 41 11.51 -9.17 -11.20
C GLU A 41 12.18 -9.46 -9.84
N GLY A 42 11.58 -10.32 -9.01
CA GLY A 42 12.20 -10.78 -7.77
C GLY A 42 11.78 -10.02 -6.52
N PHE A 43 10.77 -9.15 -6.61
CA PHE A 43 10.25 -8.44 -5.45
C PHE A 43 9.17 -9.25 -4.73
N ALA A 44 9.04 -9.06 -3.43
CA ALA A 44 7.85 -9.45 -2.70
C ALA A 44 6.76 -8.39 -2.92
N THR A 45 5.50 -8.79 -2.87
CA THR A 45 4.38 -7.86 -3.01
C THR A 45 3.35 -8.06 -1.93
N ARG A 46 2.63 -7.00 -1.61
CA ARG A 46 1.43 -7.05 -0.80
C ARG A 46 0.41 -6.07 -1.37
N MET A 47 -0.81 -6.53 -1.56
CA MET A 47 -1.87 -5.72 -2.13
C MET A 47 -2.94 -5.41 -1.10
N PHE A 48 -3.32 -4.14 -1.04
CA PHE A 48 -4.51 -3.68 -0.33
C PHE A 48 -5.52 -3.24 -1.37
N GLY A 49 -6.45 -4.13 -1.68
CA GLY A 49 -7.52 -3.88 -2.64
C GLY A 49 -8.71 -3.15 -2.01
N GLY A 50 -9.77 -2.99 -2.77
CA GLY A 50 -10.97 -2.31 -2.31
C GLY A 50 -11.58 -2.91 -1.06
N ALA A 51 -11.62 -4.24 -0.96
CA ALA A 51 -12.15 -4.93 0.22
C ALA A 51 -11.29 -4.67 1.47
N ASP A 52 -9.96 -4.62 1.31
CA ASP A 52 -9.05 -4.33 2.42
C ASP A 52 -9.22 -2.90 2.91
N MET A 53 -9.27 -1.95 1.97
CA MET A 53 -9.45 -0.53 2.32
C MET A 53 -10.83 -0.26 2.91
N ALA A 54 -11.85 -1.00 2.50
CA ALA A 54 -13.20 -0.86 3.04
C ALA A 54 -13.29 -1.26 4.51
N ARG A 55 -12.36 -2.09 5.01
CA ARG A 55 -12.28 -2.44 6.43
C ARG A 55 -11.62 -1.37 7.28
N LEU A 56 -10.94 -0.40 6.67
CA LEU A 56 -10.36 0.70 7.42
C LEU A 56 -11.48 1.65 7.85
N PRO A 57 -11.58 2.00 9.14
CA PRO A 57 -12.52 3.02 9.56
C PRO A 57 -12.16 4.37 8.91
N LEU A 58 -13.10 5.27 8.89
CA LEU A 58 -12.81 6.65 8.47
C LEU A 58 -11.70 7.19 9.37
N TYR A 59 -10.64 7.72 8.75
CA TYR A 59 -9.50 8.23 9.50
C TYR A 59 -9.92 9.30 10.50
N ASP A 60 -9.57 9.09 11.75
CA ASP A 60 -9.80 10.05 12.84
C ASP A 60 -8.45 10.34 13.53
N PRO A 61 -7.92 11.56 13.38
CA PRO A 61 -6.65 11.91 14.01
C PRO A 61 -6.69 11.88 15.54
N ARG A 62 -7.91 11.90 16.13
CA ARG A 62 -8.08 11.89 17.58
C ARG A 62 -8.25 10.50 18.17
N ALA A 63 -8.31 9.47 17.34
CA ALA A 63 -8.51 8.10 17.84
C ALA A 63 -7.35 7.71 18.75
N ALA A 64 -7.67 7.21 19.95
CA ALA A 64 -6.67 6.81 20.93
C ALA A 64 -5.91 5.54 20.52
N THR A 65 -6.57 4.67 19.75
CA THR A 65 -6.00 3.40 19.27
C THR A 65 -6.38 3.18 17.83
N ARG A 66 -5.56 2.37 17.13
CA ARG A 66 -5.84 1.93 15.77
C ARG A 66 -6.34 0.49 15.75
N THR A 67 -7.15 0.16 14.76
CA THR A 67 -7.61 -1.22 14.56
C THR A 67 -6.46 -2.10 14.07
N ASN A 68 -6.66 -3.42 14.09
CA ASN A 68 -5.69 -4.35 13.53
C ASN A 68 -5.48 -4.12 12.03
N ASP A 69 -6.56 -3.83 11.29
CA ASP A 69 -6.46 -3.55 9.85
C ASP A 69 -5.68 -2.26 9.58
N GLU A 70 -5.92 -1.22 10.37
CA GLU A 70 -5.14 0.02 10.28
C GLU A 70 -3.66 -0.22 10.55
N ARG A 71 -3.34 -0.95 11.61
CA ARG A 71 -1.94 -1.26 11.93
C ARG A 71 -1.26 -2.09 10.86
N ALA A 72 -1.96 -3.09 10.32
CA ALA A 72 -1.42 -3.94 9.25
C ALA A 72 -1.07 -3.12 8.01
N PHE A 73 -1.93 -2.18 7.65
CA PHE A 73 -1.69 -1.28 6.52
C PHE A 73 -0.47 -0.39 6.75
N VAL A 74 -0.42 0.27 7.89
CA VAL A 74 0.69 1.19 8.22
C VAL A 74 2.02 0.43 8.29
N GLU A 75 2.04 -0.74 8.92
CA GLU A 75 3.27 -1.55 9.02
C GLU A 75 3.75 -2.04 7.66
N ALA A 76 2.83 -2.39 6.75
CA ALA A 76 3.21 -2.78 5.40
C ALA A 76 3.86 -1.62 4.66
N VAL A 77 3.32 -0.40 4.77
CA VAL A 77 3.90 0.79 4.16
C VAL A 77 5.26 1.11 4.77
N ARG A 78 5.40 0.99 6.09
CA ARG A 78 6.71 1.16 6.76
C ARG A 78 7.76 0.20 6.24
N ALA A 79 7.38 -1.04 5.96
CA ALA A 79 8.28 -2.07 5.45
C ALA A 79 8.56 -1.97 3.95
N ALA A 80 7.79 -1.17 3.22
CA ALA A 80 7.86 -1.13 1.76
C ALA A 80 9.13 -0.45 1.25
N SER A 81 9.64 -0.98 0.15
CA SER A 81 10.70 -0.34 -0.64
C SER A 81 10.14 0.51 -1.77
N GLY A 82 8.89 0.34 -2.10
CA GLY A 82 8.17 1.11 -3.11
C GLY A 82 6.67 0.87 -3.01
N ILE A 83 5.89 1.75 -3.60
CA ILE A 83 4.43 1.67 -3.56
C ILE A 83 3.87 1.91 -4.94
N ILE A 84 2.81 1.17 -5.28
CA ILE A 84 1.99 1.45 -6.47
C ILE A 84 0.60 1.81 -5.98
N ILE A 85 0.11 2.97 -6.38
CA ILE A 85 -1.22 3.47 -6.02
C ILE A 85 -2.07 3.49 -7.28
N ALA A 86 -3.22 2.81 -7.23
CA ALA A 86 -4.16 2.75 -8.34
C ALA A 86 -5.51 3.29 -7.89
N SER A 87 -6.06 4.23 -8.63
CA SER A 87 -7.37 4.81 -8.31
C SER A 87 -8.18 5.09 -9.57
N PRO A 88 -9.51 4.85 -9.52
CA PRO A 88 -10.38 5.42 -10.54
C PRO A 88 -10.43 6.94 -10.38
N GLY A 89 -10.74 7.64 -11.46
CA GLY A 89 -10.96 9.10 -11.44
C GLY A 89 -12.40 9.42 -11.08
N TYR A 90 -12.69 9.57 -9.80
CA TYR A 90 -14.02 9.95 -9.33
C TYR A 90 -14.12 11.48 -9.22
N HIS A 91 -14.98 12.06 -10.04
CA HIS A 91 -15.22 13.52 -10.02
C HIS A 91 -13.91 14.33 -10.09
N GLY A 92 -12.97 13.87 -10.91
CA GLY A 92 -11.67 14.54 -11.09
C GLY A 92 -10.64 14.30 -9.99
N SER A 93 -10.87 13.34 -9.10
CA SER A 93 -9.96 13.02 -8.01
C SER A 93 -9.88 11.52 -7.76
N ILE A 94 -9.11 11.12 -6.77
CA ILE A 94 -8.98 9.73 -6.35
C ILE A 94 -10.24 9.24 -5.62
N SER A 95 -10.40 7.93 -5.53
CA SER A 95 -11.53 7.36 -4.78
C SER A 95 -11.42 7.66 -3.29
N GLY A 96 -12.56 7.74 -2.61
CA GLY A 96 -12.60 8.00 -1.17
C GLY A 96 -11.85 6.96 -0.35
N VAL A 97 -11.93 5.67 -0.73
CA VAL A 97 -11.23 4.62 0.01
C VAL A 97 -9.71 4.72 -0.12
N VAL A 98 -9.21 5.11 -1.29
CA VAL A 98 -7.78 5.37 -1.48
C VAL A 98 -7.35 6.57 -0.65
N LYS A 99 -8.11 7.65 -0.70
CA LYS A 99 -7.79 8.85 0.11
C LYS A 99 -7.78 8.54 1.59
N ASN A 100 -8.76 7.78 2.08
CA ASN A 100 -8.83 7.38 3.48
C ASN A 100 -7.60 6.55 3.91
N ALA A 101 -7.18 5.61 3.07
CA ALA A 101 -5.97 4.83 3.33
C ALA A 101 -4.73 5.72 3.39
N LEU A 102 -4.61 6.67 2.46
CA LEU A 102 -3.47 7.59 2.45
C LEU A 102 -3.47 8.53 3.67
N ASP A 103 -4.63 8.97 4.13
CA ASP A 103 -4.73 9.80 5.33
C ASP A 103 -4.18 9.09 6.57
N LEU A 104 -4.32 7.76 6.63
CA LEU A 104 -3.82 6.95 7.74
C LEU A 104 -2.28 6.99 7.84
N LEU A 105 -1.58 7.35 6.76
CA LEU A 105 -0.12 7.48 6.77
C LEU A 105 0.37 8.61 7.68
N GLU A 106 -0.52 9.44 8.22
CA GLU A 106 -0.19 10.36 9.31
C GLU A 106 0.46 9.64 10.50
N GLU A 107 0.18 8.35 10.68
CA GLU A 107 0.82 7.53 11.71
C GLU A 107 2.34 7.42 11.54
N THR A 108 2.86 7.71 10.36
CA THR A 108 4.29 7.69 10.07
C THR A 108 4.95 9.06 10.18
N ALA A 109 4.22 10.10 10.59
CA ALA A 109 4.70 11.48 10.58
C ALA A 109 5.99 11.69 11.39
N GLN A 110 6.19 10.90 12.44
CA GLN A 110 7.36 11.01 13.32
C GLN A 110 8.43 9.95 13.03
N ASP A 111 8.24 9.13 11.99
CA ASP A 111 9.23 8.15 11.56
C ASP A 111 10.42 8.85 10.89
N ASP A 112 11.59 8.20 10.87
CA ASP A 112 12.73 8.70 10.10
C ASP A 112 12.38 8.86 8.62
N ARG A 113 11.61 7.91 8.08
CA ARG A 113 11.00 8.02 6.76
C ARG A 113 9.52 8.34 6.91
N ALA A 114 9.22 9.60 7.13
CA ALA A 114 7.85 10.07 7.30
C ALA A 114 7.08 9.99 5.98
N TYR A 115 5.84 9.56 6.06
CA TYR A 115 4.94 9.47 4.92
C TYR A 115 5.55 8.61 3.80
N LEU A 116 5.70 9.16 2.61
CA LEU A 116 6.30 8.51 1.44
C LEU A 116 7.64 9.15 1.05
N ALA A 117 8.32 9.79 2.00
CA ALA A 117 9.60 10.44 1.74
C ALA A 117 10.62 9.44 1.19
N ASP A 118 11.30 9.81 0.13
CA ASP A 118 12.32 9.01 -0.54
C ASP A 118 11.85 7.62 -0.99
N MET A 119 10.55 7.44 -1.16
CA MET A 119 9.97 6.18 -1.62
C MET A 119 9.56 6.30 -3.09
N PRO A 120 10.03 5.38 -3.95
CA PRO A 120 9.49 5.29 -5.31
C PRO A 120 7.98 5.01 -5.28
N VAL A 121 7.21 5.80 -6.02
CA VAL A 121 5.76 5.65 -6.12
C VAL A 121 5.36 5.56 -7.58
N GLY A 122 4.71 4.46 -7.94
CA GLY A 122 4.05 4.30 -9.24
C GLY A 122 2.57 4.66 -9.11
N LEU A 123 2.02 5.30 -10.13
CA LEU A 123 0.61 5.72 -10.12
C LEU A 123 -0.12 5.10 -11.31
N ILE A 124 -1.31 4.56 -11.06
CA ILE A 124 -2.23 4.06 -12.08
C ILE A 124 -3.55 4.81 -11.91
N ALA A 125 -3.99 5.45 -12.98
CA ALA A 125 -5.30 6.11 -13.00
C ALA A 125 -6.17 5.42 -14.05
N THR A 126 -7.41 5.11 -13.68
CA THR A 126 -8.38 4.52 -14.59
C THR A 126 -9.59 5.44 -14.73
N ALA A 127 -10.24 5.37 -15.86
CA ALA A 127 -11.44 6.17 -16.12
C ALA A 127 -12.70 5.46 -15.56
#